data_2933577bae8d10cf39a8c323ef9fb4fe
#
_entry.id   2933577bae8d10cf39a8c323ef9fb4fe
#
_cell.length_a   1.000
_cell.length_b   1.000
_cell.length_c   1.000
_cell.angle_alpha   90.00
_cell.angle_beta   90.00
_cell.angle_gamma   90.00
#
_symmetry.space_group_name_H-M   'P 1'
#
loop_
_entity.id
_entity.type
_entity.pdbx_description
1 polymer ?
#
loop_
_entity_poly.entity_id
_entity_poly.type
_entity_poly.pdbx_seq_one_letter_code
_entity_poly.pdbx_strand_id
1 'polypeptide(L)'
;MEDTRKLAEELGVADRVHFLGNHKNIADYYQTMDYFVYPSRYEGMPGTIVEAQASGLPCLMSDTICREVIATELVDTMSIEKEPKVWAEELQRRIDALVSKQENREKYAAKMAAAGFDVQAQAERMMRFYESGRWENE
;
A
#
# COMPACT_ATOMS: atom_id res chain seq x y z
N MET A 1 6.94 6.94 18.12
CA MET A 1 6.00 5.92 18.67
C MET A 1 5.41 6.35 20.01
N GLU A 2 6.22 6.82 20.97
CA GLU A 2 5.70 7.32 22.27
C GLU A 2 4.74 8.51 22.10
N ASP A 3 5.10 9.49 21.29
CA ASP A 3 4.25 10.68 21.04
C ASP A 3 2.90 10.32 20.39
N THR A 4 2.91 9.29 19.51
CA THR A 4 1.68 8.81 18.87
C THR A 4 0.77 8.10 19.86
N ARG A 5 1.32 7.38 20.85
CA ARG A 5 0.54 6.76 21.95
C ARG A 5 -0.13 7.82 22.80
N LYS A 6 0.62 8.83 23.22
CA LYS A 6 0.09 9.97 23.99
C LYS A 6 -1.04 10.67 23.24
N LEU A 7 -0.85 10.91 21.94
CA LEU A 7 -1.88 11.52 21.11
C LEU A 7 -3.17 10.66 21.07
N ALA A 8 -3.04 9.34 20.95
CA ALA A 8 -4.20 8.45 20.97
C ALA A 8 -4.94 8.48 22.30
N GLU A 9 -4.22 8.60 23.43
CA GLU A 9 -4.77 8.78 24.76
C GLU A 9 -5.52 10.12 24.89
N GLU A 10 -4.88 11.21 24.47
CA GLU A 10 -5.44 12.57 24.49
C GLU A 10 -6.73 12.68 23.64
N LEU A 11 -6.76 11.95 22.52
CA LEU A 11 -7.94 11.88 21.65
C LEU A 11 -9.01 10.87 22.11
N GLY A 12 -8.75 10.11 23.18
CA GLY A 12 -9.68 9.11 23.71
C GLY A 12 -9.94 7.94 22.78
N VAL A 13 -8.95 7.55 21.95
CA VAL A 13 -9.07 6.44 20.98
C VAL A 13 -8.03 5.34 21.21
N ALA A 14 -7.31 5.39 22.33
CA ALA A 14 -6.21 4.46 22.63
C ALA A 14 -6.64 2.98 22.63
N ASP A 15 -7.89 2.69 23.03
CA ASP A 15 -8.49 1.36 23.03
C ASP A 15 -8.73 0.79 21.62
N ARG A 16 -8.73 1.65 20.59
CA ARG A 16 -8.93 1.30 19.18
C ARG A 16 -7.67 1.38 18.34
N VAL A 17 -6.53 1.79 18.92
CA VAL A 17 -5.25 1.94 18.23
C VAL A 17 -4.29 0.84 18.70
N HIS A 18 -3.90 -0.04 17.77
CA HIS A 18 -2.99 -1.14 18.04
C HIS A 18 -1.63 -0.89 17.39
N PHE A 19 -0.59 -0.76 18.22
CA PHE A 19 0.79 -0.59 17.78
C PHE A 19 1.45 -1.97 17.65
N LEU A 20 1.38 -2.53 16.47
CA LEU A 20 1.78 -3.91 16.23
C LEU A 20 3.30 -4.10 16.20
N GLY A 21 4.09 -3.06 15.91
CA GLY A 21 5.55 -3.18 15.79
C GLY A 21 5.98 -3.86 14.50
N ASN A 22 7.14 -4.51 14.53
CA ASN A 22 7.71 -5.21 13.37
C ASN A 22 7.31 -6.67 13.36
N HIS A 23 6.77 -7.14 12.25
CA HIS A 23 6.38 -8.53 12.02
C HIS A 23 7.02 -9.09 10.76
N LYS A 24 7.41 -10.38 10.82
CA LYS A 24 7.99 -11.07 9.65
C LYS A 24 6.92 -11.43 8.60
N ASN A 25 5.70 -11.72 9.04
CA ASN A 25 4.59 -12.16 8.19
C ASN A 25 3.63 -11.00 7.92
N ILE A 26 4.11 -9.91 7.35
CA ILE A 26 3.28 -8.72 7.08
C ILE A 26 2.12 -9.01 6.13
N ALA A 27 2.27 -9.99 5.23
CA ALA A 27 1.23 -10.40 4.29
C ALA A 27 -0.05 -10.88 5.01
N ASP A 28 0.08 -11.57 6.15
CA ASP A 28 -1.06 -12.03 6.94
C ASP A 28 -1.86 -10.84 7.47
N TYR A 29 -1.17 -9.76 7.85
CA TYR A 29 -1.82 -8.52 8.30
C TYR A 29 -2.57 -7.84 7.16
N TYR A 30 -1.98 -7.73 5.97
CA TYR A 30 -2.68 -7.15 4.81
C TYR A 30 -3.96 -7.93 4.45
N GLN A 31 -3.98 -9.25 4.64
CA GLN A 31 -5.17 -10.06 4.41
C GLN A 31 -6.31 -9.80 5.41
N THR A 32 -5.99 -9.33 6.62
CA THR A 32 -6.97 -9.03 7.67
C THR A 32 -7.45 -7.58 7.68
N MET A 33 -6.77 -6.70 6.94
CA MET A 33 -7.13 -5.28 6.84
C MET A 33 -8.22 -5.05 5.79
N ASP A 34 -9.05 -4.04 6.03
CA ASP A 34 -10.06 -3.56 5.08
C ASP A 34 -9.53 -2.44 4.20
N TYR A 35 -8.62 -1.63 4.72
CA TYR A 35 -8.06 -0.49 4.01
C TYR A 35 -6.66 -0.14 4.52
N PHE A 36 -5.76 0.31 3.63
CA PHE A 36 -4.42 0.75 3.96
C PHE A 36 -4.26 2.25 3.71
N VAL A 37 -3.90 3.01 4.74
CA VAL A 37 -3.71 4.46 4.69
C VAL A 37 -2.23 4.79 4.82
N TYR A 38 -1.68 5.52 3.84
CA TYR A 38 -0.25 5.80 3.77
C TYR A 38 0.05 7.29 3.54
N PRO A 39 -0.10 8.14 4.57
CA PRO A 39 0.11 9.58 4.50
C PRO A 39 1.60 9.96 4.67
N SER A 40 2.48 9.38 3.87
CA SER A 40 3.90 9.71 3.89
C SER A 40 4.20 10.96 3.08
N ARG A 41 5.15 11.78 3.55
CA ARG A 41 5.56 13.00 2.85
C ARG A 41 6.58 12.73 1.75
N TYR A 42 7.48 11.80 1.98
CA TYR A 42 8.58 11.49 1.06
C TYR A 42 8.86 9.99 1.05
N GLU A 43 8.70 9.39 -0.11
CA GLU A 43 9.07 8.02 -0.38
C GLU A 43 9.61 7.92 -1.81
N GLY A 44 10.55 7.01 -2.03
CA GLY A 44 10.89 6.57 -3.37
C GLY A 44 9.78 5.66 -3.91
N MET A 45 10.05 4.37 -3.95
CA MET A 45 9.05 3.35 -4.29
C MET A 45 8.72 2.54 -3.01
N PRO A 46 7.63 2.84 -2.30
CA PRO A 46 7.30 2.15 -1.05
C PRO A 46 6.85 0.71 -1.30
N GLY A 47 7.66 -0.25 -0.87
CA GLY A 47 7.33 -1.69 -0.95
C GLY A 47 6.02 -2.04 -0.28
N THR A 48 5.67 -1.35 0.80
CA THR A 48 4.40 -1.53 1.53
C THR A 48 3.16 -1.29 0.67
N ILE A 49 3.19 -0.33 -0.26
CA ILE A 49 2.09 -0.08 -1.21
C ILE A 49 2.04 -1.20 -2.27
N VAL A 50 3.20 -1.71 -2.71
CA VAL A 50 3.27 -2.85 -3.64
C VAL A 50 2.67 -4.10 -2.99
N GLU A 51 3.07 -4.40 -1.75
CA GLU A 51 2.59 -5.55 -0.98
C GLU A 51 1.10 -5.46 -0.68
N ALA A 52 0.59 -4.29 -0.30
CA ALA A 52 -0.83 -4.06 -0.07
C ALA A 52 -1.65 -4.32 -1.35
N GLN A 53 -1.23 -3.80 -2.51
CA GLN A 53 -1.87 -4.07 -3.79
C GLN A 53 -1.84 -5.55 -4.16
N ALA A 54 -0.70 -6.22 -3.99
CA ALA A 54 -0.57 -7.66 -4.25
C ALA A 54 -1.53 -8.50 -3.38
N SER A 55 -1.80 -8.02 -2.16
CA SER A 55 -2.76 -8.63 -1.22
C SER A 55 -4.22 -8.25 -1.52
N GLY A 56 -4.48 -7.47 -2.57
CA GLY A 56 -5.82 -7.00 -2.92
C GLY A 56 -6.40 -6.02 -1.91
N LEU A 57 -5.55 -5.30 -1.17
CA LEU A 57 -5.95 -4.35 -0.16
C LEU A 57 -6.04 -2.95 -0.76
N PRO A 58 -7.22 -2.29 -0.70
CA PRO A 58 -7.36 -0.92 -1.13
C PRO A 58 -6.49 0.05 -0.33
N CYS A 59 -5.92 1.05 -1.01
CA CYS A 59 -4.97 1.98 -0.43
C CYS A 59 -5.36 3.44 -0.68
N LEU A 60 -5.13 4.30 0.30
CA LEU A 60 -5.13 5.76 0.14
C LEU A 60 -3.73 6.27 0.52
N MET A 61 -2.98 6.78 -0.44
CA MET A 61 -1.65 7.32 -0.21
C MET A 61 -1.58 8.81 -0.51
N SER A 62 -0.53 9.48 -0.01
CA SER A 62 -0.28 10.87 -0.34
C SER A 62 0.13 11.05 -1.81
N ASP A 63 -0.22 12.17 -2.39
CA ASP A 63 0.08 12.56 -3.78
C ASP A 63 1.54 12.91 -4.04
N THR A 64 2.34 13.02 -2.97
CA THR A 64 3.79 13.27 -3.01
C THR A 64 4.62 12.01 -3.29
N ILE A 65 3.99 10.83 -3.21
CA ILE A 65 4.65 9.55 -3.47
C ILE A 65 4.72 9.27 -4.98
N CYS A 66 5.82 8.65 -5.41
CA CYS A 66 6.02 8.26 -6.79
C CYS A 66 4.85 7.43 -7.33
N ARG A 67 4.27 7.87 -8.46
CA ARG A 67 3.10 7.20 -9.07
C ARG A 67 3.41 5.88 -9.75
N GLU A 68 4.67 5.59 -10.00
CA GLU A 68 5.10 4.30 -10.58
C GLU A 68 4.75 3.10 -9.70
N VAL A 69 4.51 3.34 -8.40
CA VAL A 69 4.03 2.31 -7.47
C VAL A 69 2.57 1.91 -7.72
N ILE A 70 1.79 2.72 -8.43
CA ILE A 70 0.36 2.48 -8.71
C ILE A 70 0.25 1.53 -9.90
N ALA A 71 0.06 0.26 -9.64
CA ALA A 71 -0.06 -0.78 -10.65
C ALA A 71 -1.49 -1.32 -10.80
N THR A 72 -2.38 -0.97 -9.88
CA THR A 72 -3.77 -1.43 -9.87
C THR A 72 -4.73 -0.29 -9.54
N GLU A 73 -6.00 -0.52 -9.78
CA GLU A 73 -7.12 0.36 -9.41
C GLU A 73 -7.39 0.44 -7.90
N LEU A 74 -6.63 -0.27 -7.08
CA LEU A 74 -6.77 -0.27 -5.62
C LEU A 74 -6.19 0.97 -4.96
N VAL A 75 -5.33 1.73 -5.65
CA VAL A 75 -4.61 2.85 -5.05
C VAL A 75 -5.23 4.17 -5.48
N ASP A 76 -5.66 4.91 -4.49
CA ASP A 76 -6.09 6.30 -4.63
C ASP A 76 -5.07 7.23 -3.98
N THR A 77 -5.02 8.48 -4.47
CA THR A 77 -4.12 9.49 -3.95
C THR A 77 -4.89 10.69 -3.38
N MET A 78 -4.32 11.29 -2.33
CA MET A 78 -4.84 12.52 -1.74
C MET A 78 -3.69 13.44 -1.35
N SER A 79 -3.90 14.75 -1.44
CA SER A 79 -2.88 15.71 -1.04
C SER A 79 -2.58 15.61 0.45
N ILE A 80 -1.27 15.48 0.76
CA ILE A 80 -0.77 15.43 2.14
C ILE A 80 -1.00 16.75 2.89
N GLU A 81 -1.25 17.85 2.18
CA GLU A 81 -1.51 19.17 2.77
C GLU A 81 -2.97 19.32 3.24
N LYS A 82 -3.83 18.32 2.97
CA LYS A 82 -5.20 18.30 3.49
C LYS A 82 -5.21 17.99 4.99
N GLU A 83 -6.14 18.61 5.69
CA GLU A 83 -6.36 18.36 7.11
C GLU A 83 -6.69 16.88 7.38
N PRO A 84 -6.27 16.32 8.54
CA PRO A 84 -6.56 14.93 8.91
C PRO A 84 -8.04 14.57 8.85
N LYS A 85 -8.92 15.52 9.16
CA LYS A 85 -10.37 15.34 9.06
C LYS A 85 -10.83 15.04 7.64
N VAL A 86 -10.26 15.73 6.64
CA VAL A 86 -10.58 15.51 5.21
C VAL A 86 -10.12 14.11 4.77
N TRP A 87 -8.96 13.66 5.26
CA TRP A 87 -8.49 12.29 5.05
C TRP A 87 -9.45 11.26 5.65
N ALA A 88 -9.92 11.49 6.87
CA ALA A 88 -10.87 10.60 7.53
C ALA A 88 -12.22 10.52 6.82
N GLU A 89 -12.77 11.65 6.38
CA GLU A 89 -14.03 11.72 5.63
C GLU A 89 -13.94 10.99 4.29
N GLU A 90 -12.84 11.19 3.56
CA GLU A 90 -12.61 10.49 2.29
C GLU A 90 -12.41 8.99 2.50
N LEU A 91 -11.66 8.60 3.52
CA LEU A 91 -11.47 7.19 3.89
C LEU A 91 -12.81 6.53 4.21
N GLN A 92 -13.65 7.15 5.03
CA GLN A 92 -14.97 6.63 5.37
C GLN A 92 -15.83 6.43 4.13
N ARG A 93 -15.88 7.43 3.25
CA ARG A 93 -16.63 7.36 1.98
C ARG A 93 -16.19 6.16 1.11
N ARG A 94 -14.89 5.89 1.08
CA ARG A 94 -14.32 4.76 0.30
C ARG A 94 -14.63 3.42 0.94
N ILE A 95 -14.50 3.31 2.26
CA ILE A 95 -14.86 2.09 2.99
C ILE A 95 -16.33 1.76 2.78
N ASP A 96 -17.22 2.73 2.89
CA ASP A 96 -18.65 2.53 2.66
C ASP A 96 -18.96 2.03 1.25
N ALA A 97 -18.20 2.51 0.26
CA ALA A 97 -18.32 2.04 -1.12
C ALA A 97 -17.78 0.62 -1.33
N LEU A 98 -16.81 0.18 -0.53
CA LEU A 98 -16.25 -1.19 -0.59
C LEU A 98 -17.19 -2.23 0.00
N VAL A 99 -17.89 -1.91 1.08
CA VAL A 99 -18.86 -2.81 1.72
C VAL A 99 -19.91 -3.34 0.72
N SER A 100 -20.17 -2.58 -0.34
CA SER A 100 -21.08 -2.98 -1.41
C SER A 100 -20.43 -3.89 -2.48
N LYS A 101 -19.09 -4.10 -2.45
CA LYS A 101 -18.34 -4.87 -3.45
C LYS A 101 -17.49 -5.94 -2.78
N GLN A 102 -17.99 -7.15 -2.68
CA GLN A 102 -17.15 -8.32 -2.39
C GLN A 102 -16.31 -8.64 -3.62
N GLU A 103 -15.09 -8.12 -3.68
CA GLU A 103 -14.17 -8.46 -4.76
C GLU A 103 -13.21 -9.60 -4.36
N ASN A 104 -12.95 -10.51 -5.29
CA ASN A 104 -11.92 -11.54 -5.12
C ASN A 104 -10.54 -10.87 -5.10
N ARG A 105 -9.86 -10.92 -3.96
CA ARG A 105 -8.53 -10.33 -3.75
C ARG A 105 -7.41 -11.09 -4.47
N GLU A 106 -7.55 -12.39 -4.71
CA GLU A 106 -6.52 -13.25 -5.31
C GLU A 106 -6.05 -12.80 -6.69
N LYS A 107 -6.93 -12.16 -7.48
CA LYS A 107 -6.60 -11.64 -8.82
C LYS A 107 -5.48 -10.58 -8.80
N TYR A 108 -5.26 -9.89 -7.68
CA TYR A 108 -4.34 -8.76 -7.62
C TYR A 108 -2.87 -9.16 -7.57
N ALA A 109 -2.54 -10.32 -7.00
CA ALA A 109 -1.18 -10.86 -7.08
C ALA A 109 -0.74 -11.05 -8.54
N ALA A 110 -1.62 -11.60 -9.38
CA ALA A 110 -1.35 -11.78 -10.82
C ALA A 110 -1.25 -10.43 -11.56
N LYS A 111 -2.10 -9.43 -11.22
CA LYS A 111 -1.99 -8.08 -11.78
C LYS A 111 -0.66 -7.40 -11.43
N MET A 112 -0.21 -7.52 -10.19
CA MET A 112 1.08 -6.97 -9.75
C MET A 112 2.25 -7.64 -10.46
N ALA A 113 2.22 -8.96 -10.62
CA ALA A 113 3.22 -9.70 -11.39
C ALA A 113 3.27 -9.23 -12.85
N ALA A 114 2.11 -9.09 -13.51
CA ALA A 114 2.01 -8.59 -14.88
C ALA A 114 2.48 -7.14 -15.04
N ALA A 115 2.37 -6.32 -13.97
CA ALA A 115 2.90 -4.95 -13.92
C ALA A 115 4.41 -4.89 -13.63
N GLY A 116 5.09 -6.04 -13.53
CA GLY A 116 6.53 -6.11 -13.33
C GLY A 116 6.97 -6.18 -11.85
N PHE A 117 6.06 -6.39 -10.92
CA PHE A 117 6.39 -6.53 -9.49
C PHE A 117 6.55 -8.00 -9.04
N ASP A 118 7.01 -8.85 -9.94
CA ASP A 118 7.42 -10.22 -9.63
C ASP A 118 8.93 -10.27 -9.41
N VAL A 119 9.35 -10.56 -8.18
CA VAL A 119 10.76 -10.56 -7.80
C VAL A 119 11.57 -11.64 -8.52
N GLN A 120 10.95 -12.79 -8.81
CA GLN A 120 11.63 -13.88 -9.49
C GLN A 120 11.84 -13.52 -10.97
N ALA A 121 10.81 -13.03 -11.64
CA ALA A 121 10.93 -12.56 -13.03
C ALA A 121 11.93 -11.41 -13.18
N GLN A 122 11.96 -10.48 -12.23
CA GLN A 122 12.95 -9.40 -12.19
C GLN A 122 14.37 -9.92 -11.99
N ALA A 123 14.57 -10.88 -11.10
CA ALA A 123 15.88 -11.51 -10.88
C ALA A 123 16.39 -12.24 -12.13
N GLU A 124 15.52 -13.00 -12.79
CA GLU A 124 15.85 -13.68 -14.05
C GLU A 124 16.22 -12.68 -15.17
N ARG A 125 15.46 -11.58 -15.30
CA ARG A 125 15.74 -10.51 -16.24
C ARG A 125 17.09 -9.85 -15.97
N MET A 126 17.41 -9.61 -14.70
CA MET A 126 18.68 -9.05 -14.29
C MET A 126 19.84 -10.00 -14.59
N MET A 127 19.68 -11.31 -14.34
CA MET A 127 20.69 -12.31 -14.69
C MET A 127 20.95 -12.33 -16.20
N ARG A 128 19.92 -12.36 -17.04
CA ARG A 128 20.07 -12.29 -18.50
C ARG A 128 20.81 -11.02 -18.96
N PHE A 129 20.53 -9.88 -18.32
CA PHE A 129 21.27 -8.66 -18.59
C PHE A 129 22.77 -8.80 -18.28
N TYR A 130 23.12 -9.37 -17.13
CA TYR A 130 24.54 -9.60 -16.77
C TYR A 130 25.25 -10.58 -17.71
N GLU A 131 24.54 -11.58 -18.22
CA GLU A 131 25.10 -12.56 -19.16
C GLU A 131 25.26 -12.00 -20.58
N SER A 132 24.31 -11.22 -21.07
CA SER A 132 24.26 -10.72 -22.46
C SER A 132 24.82 -9.30 -22.63
N GLY A 133 24.87 -8.50 -21.57
CA GLY A 133 25.19 -7.08 -21.61
C GLY A 133 24.09 -6.21 -22.24
N ARG A 134 22.89 -6.74 -22.49
CA ARG A 134 21.78 -6.03 -23.16
C ARG A 134 20.46 -6.22 -22.42
N TRP A 135 19.65 -5.17 -22.40
CA TRP A 135 18.25 -5.27 -21.98
C TRP A 135 17.39 -5.88 -23.10
N GLU A 136 16.43 -6.71 -22.76
CA GLU A 136 15.57 -7.45 -23.72
C GLU A 136 14.71 -6.55 -24.64
N ASN A 137 14.73 -5.23 -24.46
CA ASN A 137 13.95 -4.27 -25.22
C ASN A 137 14.83 -3.24 -25.97
N GLU A 138 16.11 -3.49 -26.12
CA GLU A 138 17.05 -2.79 -27.00
C GLU A 138 17.36 -3.69 -28.25
#